data_45d5d0ba585a14739baf745719bf22f7
#
_entry.id   45d5d0ba585a14739baf745719bf22f7
#
_cell.length_a   1.000
_cell.length_b   1.000
_cell.length_c   1.000
_cell.angle_alpha   90.00
_cell.angle_beta   90.00
_cell.angle_gamma   90.00
#
_symmetry.space_group_name_H-M   'P 1'
#
loop_
_entity.id
_entity.type
_entity.pdbx_description
1 polymer ?
#
loop_
_entity_poly.entity_id
_entity_poly.type
_entity_poly.pdbx_seq_one_letter_code
_entity_poly.pdbx_strand_id
1 'polypeptide(L)'
;MVELTNEIIDYQTLTEQIRSDQAGAVVLFLGTVREMTKGRQTLALDYDAFPEMAVAKMEELEAEVRDRWPITNVGIVHRLGHLELGEISVAVAVSSPHRELAFEAGKYLIDTLKMTVPVWKKE
;
A
#
# COMPACT_ATOMS: atom_id res chain seq x y z
N MET A 1 -1.74 -7.45 7.36
CA MET A 1 -1.86 -8.39 6.22
C MET A 1 -1.18 -7.79 4.99
N VAL A 2 -0.58 -8.59 4.17
CA VAL A 2 0.05 -8.15 2.92
C VAL A 2 -0.44 -9.02 1.77
N GLU A 3 -0.55 -8.40 0.59
CA GLU A 3 -1.04 -9.11 -0.59
C GLU A 3 -0.45 -8.50 -1.87
N LEU A 4 -0.03 -9.36 -2.80
CA LEU A 4 0.19 -8.99 -4.20
C LEU A 4 -0.96 -9.57 -5.00
N THR A 5 -1.51 -8.79 -5.93
CA THR A 5 -2.65 -9.24 -6.71
C THR A 5 -2.57 -8.71 -8.14
N ASN A 6 -3.13 -9.46 -9.09
CA ASN A 6 -3.35 -8.99 -10.44
C ASN A 6 -4.78 -8.47 -10.63
N GLU A 7 -5.58 -8.55 -9.57
CA GLU A 7 -6.97 -8.09 -9.59
C GLU A 7 -7.09 -6.63 -9.16
N ILE A 8 -8.24 -6.03 -9.44
CA ILE A 8 -8.57 -4.68 -8.97
C ILE A 8 -8.55 -4.70 -7.44
N ILE A 9 -7.87 -3.72 -6.85
CA ILE A 9 -7.77 -3.63 -5.40
C ILE A 9 -9.11 -3.18 -4.81
N ASP A 10 -9.68 -4.03 -3.95
CA ASP A 10 -10.90 -3.72 -3.21
C ASP A 10 -10.52 -3.00 -1.92
N TYR A 11 -10.34 -1.70 -2.01
CA TYR A 11 -9.91 -0.90 -0.86
C TYR A 11 -10.99 -0.76 0.20
N GLN A 12 -12.26 -0.94 -0.16
CA GLN A 12 -13.35 -0.89 0.82
C GLN A 12 -13.27 -2.10 1.74
N THR A 13 -13.10 -3.29 1.18
CA THR A 13 -12.92 -4.51 1.98
C THR A 13 -11.66 -4.41 2.83
N LEU A 14 -10.56 -3.92 2.26
CA LEU A 14 -9.32 -3.72 3.02
C LEU A 14 -9.56 -2.81 4.21
N THR A 15 -10.21 -1.67 4.00
CA THR A 15 -10.51 -0.72 5.07
C THR A 15 -11.32 -1.38 6.19
N GLU A 16 -12.35 -2.14 5.83
CA GLU A 16 -13.19 -2.83 6.82
C GLU A 16 -12.40 -3.87 7.60
N GLN A 17 -11.48 -4.59 6.96
CA GLN A 17 -10.64 -5.58 7.62
C GLN A 17 -9.68 -4.94 8.64
N ILE A 18 -9.25 -3.71 8.39
CA ILE A 18 -8.28 -3.01 9.23
C ILE A 18 -8.96 -2.29 10.40
N ARG A 19 -10.24 -1.98 10.29
CA ARG A 19 -11.00 -1.35 11.37
C ARG A 19 -11.06 -2.26 12.59
N SER A 20 -11.21 -1.65 13.77
CA SER A 20 -11.30 -2.36 15.04
C SER A 20 -12.06 -1.49 16.04
N ASP A 21 -12.79 -2.13 16.95
CA ASP A 21 -13.47 -1.42 18.04
C ASP A 21 -12.46 -0.74 18.98
N GLN A 22 -11.18 -1.14 18.91
CA GLN A 22 -10.12 -0.55 19.73
C GLN A 22 -9.42 0.60 19.04
N ALA A 23 -9.76 0.88 17.79
CA ALA A 23 -9.11 1.92 17.01
C ALA A 23 -10.08 3.07 16.75
N GLY A 24 -9.66 4.28 17.11
CA GLY A 24 -10.44 5.49 16.85
C GLY A 24 -10.12 6.12 15.50
N ALA A 25 -9.12 5.61 14.78
CA ALA A 25 -8.69 6.18 13.51
C ALA A 25 -8.30 5.10 12.51
N VAL A 26 -8.67 5.31 11.24
CA VAL A 26 -8.22 4.50 10.11
C VAL A 26 -7.73 5.46 9.05
N VAL A 27 -6.50 5.27 8.60
CA VAL A 27 -5.91 6.04 7.49
C VAL A 27 -5.75 5.11 6.30
N LEU A 28 -6.26 5.53 5.15
CA LEU A 28 -6.15 4.80 3.91
C LEU A 28 -5.37 5.64 2.90
N PHE A 29 -4.30 5.09 2.37
CA PHE A 29 -3.56 5.68 1.27
C PHE A 29 -3.80 4.86 0.01
N LEU A 30 -4.12 5.53 -1.08
CA LEU A 30 -4.26 4.90 -2.39
C LEU A 30 -3.27 5.55 -3.35
N GLY A 31 -2.36 4.73 -3.90
CA GLY A 31 -1.51 5.16 -5.00
C GLY A 31 -2.22 4.86 -6.31
N THR A 32 -2.37 5.88 -7.14
CA THR A 32 -3.11 5.75 -8.41
C THR A 32 -2.22 6.08 -9.59
N VAL A 33 -2.57 5.55 -10.76
CA VAL A 33 -1.84 5.83 -11.99
C VAL A 33 -2.25 7.22 -12.48
N ARG A 34 -1.30 8.15 -12.51
CA ARG A 34 -1.56 9.54 -12.91
C ARG A 34 -1.15 9.78 -14.37
N GLU A 35 -1.84 10.73 -15.00
CA GLU A 35 -1.62 11.04 -16.40
C GLU A 35 -0.24 11.63 -16.68
N MET A 36 0.23 12.55 -15.82
CA MET A 36 1.50 13.26 -16.04
C MET A 36 2.51 12.90 -14.97
N THR A 37 3.70 12.50 -15.40
CA THR A 37 4.83 12.23 -14.52
C THR A 37 6.07 12.87 -15.12
N LYS A 38 6.67 13.85 -14.43
CA LYS A 38 7.87 14.55 -14.86
C LYS A 38 7.73 15.11 -16.30
N GLY A 39 6.57 15.69 -16.62
CA GLY A 39 6.30 16.27 -17.92
C GLY A 39 5.98 15.27 -19.03
N ARG A 40 5.92 13.98 -18.73
CA ARG A 40 5.57 12.94 -19.70
C ARG A 40 4.15 12.47 -19.48
N GLN A 41 3.41 12.32 -20.58
CA GLN A 41 2.06 11.77 -20.53
C GLN A 41 2.13 10.25 -20.38
N THR A 42 1.39 9.72 -19.42
CA THR A 42 1.23 8.29 -19.22
C THR A 42 -0.17 7.89 -19.66
N LEU A 43 -0.27 6.85 -20.49
CA LEU A 43 -1.57 6.31 -20.92
C LEU A 43 -1.95 5.12 -20.08
N ALA A 44 -0.96 4.33 -19.65
CA ALA A 44 -1.14 3.16 -18.81
C ALA A 44 0.22 2.78 -18.22
N LEU A 45 0.22 1.96 -17.19
CA LEU A 45 1.44 1.41 -16.61
C LEU A 45 1.32 -0.11 -16.50
N ASP A 46 2.45 -0.78 -16.65
CA ASP A 46 2.57 -2.20 -16.37
C ASP A 46 3.51 -2.36 -15.18
N TYR A 47 3.04 -3.10 -14.16
CA TYR A 47 3.84 -3.39 -12.99
C TYR A 47 4.26 -4.85 -12.99
N ASP A 48 5.50 -5.10 -12.62
CA ASP A 48 6.04 -6.43 -12.46
C ASP A 48 6.80 -6.50 -11.14
N ALA A 49 7.10 -7.71 -10.69
CA ALA A 49 7.77 -7.92 -9.42
C ALA A 49 8.48 -9.26 -9.40
N PHE A 50 9.34 -9.44 -8.40
CA PHE A 50 9.75 -10.77 -7.94
C PHE A 50 8.77 -11.15 -6.82
N PRO A 51 7.72 -11.95 -7.10
CA PRO A 51 6.58 -12.06 -6.18
C PRO A 51 6.94 -12.53 -4.78
N GLU A 52 7.74 -13.58 -4.67
CA GLU A 52 8.10 -14.12 -3.34
C GLU A 52 8.91 -13.11 -2.54
N MET A 53 9.88 -12.44 -3.18
CA MET A 53 10.70 -11.43 -2.52
C MET A 53 9.87 -10.21 -2.16
N ALA A 54 8.95 -9.79 -3.03
CA ALA A 54 8.08 -8.65 -2.77
C ALA A 54 7.18 -8.90 -1.56
N VAL A 55 6.55 -10.08 -1.49
CA VAL A 55 5.71 -10.44 -0.35
C VAL A 55 6.53 -10.50 0.93
N ALA A 56 7.72 -11.11 0.90
CA ALA A 56 8.59 -11.20 2.07
C ALA A 56 8.99 -9.81 2.58
N LYS A 57 9.33 -8.89 1.67
CA LYS A 57 9.68 -7.52 2.05
C LYS A 57 8.48 -6.75 2.61
N MET A 58 7.30 -6.95 2.05
CA MET A 58 6.09 -6.33 2.56
C MET A 58 5.77 -6.85 3.97
N GLU A 59 5.98 -8.14 4.21
CA GLU A 59 5.78 -8.74 5.54
C GLU A 59 6.80 -8.20 6.55
N GLU A 60 8.06 -8.05 6.14
CA GLU A 60 9.09 -7.41 6.99
C GLU A 60 8.69 -5.99 7.35
N LEU A 61 8.18 -5.25 6.37
CA LEU A 61 7.76 -3.86 6.57
C LEU A 61 6.56 -3.77 7.50
N GLU A 62 5.61 -4.69 7.36
CA GLU A 62 4.48 -4.78 8.29
C GLU A 62 4.96 -5.00 9.72
N ALA A 63 5.86 -5.94 9.92
CA ALA A 63 6.42 -6.25 11.23
C ALA A 63 7.17 -5.06 11.82
N GLU A 64 7.95 -4.35 11.00
CA GLU A 64 8.69 -3.16 11.42
C GLU A 64 7.75 -2.04 11.88
N VAL A 65 6.70 -1.80 11.13
CA VAL A 65 5.71 -0.76 11.47
C VAL A 65 5.01 -1.09 12.79
N ARG A 66 4.64 -2.36 12.98
CA ARG A 66 4.03 -2.81 14.24
C ARG A 66 4.98 -2.68 15.44
N ASP A 67 6.27 -2.85 15.19
CA ASP A 67 7.28 -2.72 16.25
C ASP A 67 7.53 -1.27 16.63
N ARG A 68 7.50 -0.36 15.64
CA ARG A 68 7.84 1.04 15.85
C ARG A 68 6.69 1.89 16.38
N TRP A 69 5.44 1.53 16.07
CA TRP A 69 4.25 2.28 16.48
C TRP A 69 3.23 1.36 17.12
N PRO A 70 2.57 1.81 18.20
CA PRO A 70 1.50 1.04 18.83
C PRO A 70 0.20 1.17 18.03
N ILE A 71 0.21 0.70 16.80
CA ILE A 71 -0.96 0.68 15.92
C ILE A 71 -1.82 -0.54 16.20
N THR A 72 -3.06 -0.53 15.71
CA THR A 72 -3.99 -1.63 15.92
C THR A 72 -3.84 -2.67 14.80
N ASN A 73 -4.08 -2.27 13.56
CA ASN A 73 -3.96 -3.15 12.39
C ASN A 73 -3.31 -2.41 11.23
N VAL A 74 -2.73 -3.20 10.30
CA VAL A 74 -2.12 -2.65 9.10
C VAL A 74 -2.34 -3.61 7.93
N GLY A 75 -2.59 -3.07 6.77
CA GLY A 75 -2.75 -3.83 5.55
C GLY A 75 -2.06 -3.16 4.38
N ILE A 76 -1.43 -3.97 3.53
CA ILE A 76 -0.70 -3.51 2.34
C ILE A 76 -1.11 -4.40 1.18
N VAL A 77 -1.63 -3.79 0.11
CA VAL A 77 -1.98 -4.51 -1.11
C VAL A 77 -1.30 -3.81 -2.28
N HIS A 78 -0.55 -4.55 -3.09
CA HIS A 78 0.03 -4.01 -4.32
C HIS A 78 -0.48 -4.79 -5.52
N ARG A 79 -0.90 -4.05 -6.55
CA ARG A 79 -1.39 -4.65 -7.78
C ARG A 79 -0.26 -4.75 -8.80
N LEU A 80 -0.25 -5.86 -9.54
CA LEU A 80 0.68 -6.11 -10.64
C LEU A 80 -0.10 -6.18 -11.94
N GLY A 81 0.61 -6.12 -13.07
CA GLY A 81 0.03 -6.22 -14.39
C GLY A 81 -0.29 -4.86 -14.97
N HIS A 82 -1.22 -4.86 -15.92
CA HIS A 82 -1.57 -3.66 -16.67
C HIS A 82 -2.60 -2.82 -15.91
N LEU A 83 -2.29 -1.54 -15.73
CA LEU A 83 -3.17 -0.58 -15.07
C LEU A 83 -3.42 0.61 -15.99
N GLU A 84 -4.69 1.00 -16.11
CA GLU A 84 -5.11 2.20 -16.82
C GLU A 84 -5.01 3.43 -15.91
N LEU A 85 -5.14 4.62 -16.51
CA LEU A 85 -5.15 5.87 -15.76
C LEU A 85 -6.23 5.85 -14.68
N GLY A 86 -5.86 6.33 -13.50
CA GLY A 86 -6.78 6.41 -12.37
C GLY A 86 -6.94 5.13 -11.58
N GLU A 87 -6.47 4.00 -12.11
CA GLU A 87 -6.55 2.75 -11.36
C GLU A 87 -5.58 2.72 -10.19
N ILE A 88 -5.93 1.94 -9.18
CA ILE A 88 -5.17 1.87 -7.94
C ILE A 88 -4.06 0.84 -8.08
N SER A 89 -2.80 1.28 -7.87
CA SER A 89 -1.65 0.39 -7.92
C SER A 89 -1.28 -0.16 -6.54
N VAL A 90 -1.54 0.61 -5.49
CA VAL A 90 -1.20 0.23 -4.13
C VAL A 90 -2.20 0.81 -3.15
N ALA A 91 -2.54 0.03 -2.13
CA ALA A 91 -3.38 0.48 -1.03
C ALA A 91 -2.68 0.15 0.28
N VAL A 92 -2.62 1.13 1.18
CA VAL A 92 -2.06 0.97 2.52
C VAL A 92 -3.10 1.47 3.50
N ALA A 93 -3.47 0.64 4.46
CA ALA A 93 -4.42 1.01 5.49
C ALA A 93 -3.82 0.75 6.87
N VAL A 94 -3.94 1.72 7.76
CA VAL A 94 -3.44 1.62 9.14
C VAL A 94 -4.54 2.09 10.08
N SER A 95 -4.83 1.30 11.11
CA SER A 95 -5.71 1.72 12.18
C SER A 95 -4.92 1.86 13.48
N SER A 96 -5.34 2.79 14.33
CA SER A 96 -4.70 3.04 15.62
C SER A 96 -5.69 3.68 16.58
N PRO A 97 -5.38 3.66 17.90
CA PRO A 97 -6.24 4.33 18.87
C PRO A 97 -6.44 5.81 18.54
N HIS A 98 -5.38 6.49 18.11
CA HIS A 98 -5.41 7.92 17.77
C HIS A 98 -4.83 8.15 16.37
N ARG A 99 -5.33 9.16 15.67
CA ARG A 99 -5.00 9.43 14.26
C ARG A 99 -3.52 9.75 14.00
N GLU A 100 -2.84 10.36 14.94
CA GLU A 100 -1.44 10.74 14.76
C GLU A 100 -0.56 9.55 14.42
N LEU A 101 -0.72 8.45 15.16
CA LEU A 101 0.06 7.23 14.93
C LEU A 101 -0.26 6.61 13.57
N ALA A 102 -1.54 6.62 13.19
CA ALA A 102 -1.96 6.08 11.90
C ALA A 102 -1.35 6.85 10.74
N PHE A 103 -1.33 8.19 10.83
CA PHE A 103 -0.69 9.02 9.81
C PHE A 103 0.81 8.80 9.74
N GLU A 104 1.49 8.78 10.88
CA GLU A 104 2.95 8.56 10.92
C GLU A 104 3.34 7.20 10.37
N ALA A 105 2.69 6.15 10.85
CA ALA A 105 2.97 4.79 10.42
C ALA A 105 2.64 4.60 8.93
N GLY A 106 1.52 5.14 8.47
CA GLY A 106 1.12 5.07 7.08
C GLY A 106 2.10 5.76 6.14
N LYS A 107 2.56 6.95 6.51
CA LYS A 107 3.55 7.67 5.70
C LYS A 107 4.87 6.93 5.64
N TYR A 108 5.38 6.47 6.76
CA TYR A 108 6.61 5.69 6.81
C TYR A 108 6.50 4.44 5.94
N LEU A 109 5.36 3.76 6.04
CA LEU A 109 5.12 2.52 5.33
C LEU A 109 5.17 2.74 3.81
N ILE A 110 4.43 3.71 3.29
CA ILE A 110 4.41 3.94 1.84
C ILE A 110 5.76 4.46 1.33
N ASP A 111 6.43 5.33 2.09
CA ASP A 111 7.74 5.84 1.70
C ASP A 111 8.76 4.71 1.62
N THR A 112 8.77 3.81 2.60
CA THR A 112 9.71 2.70 2.67
C THR A 112 9.37 1.63 1.63
N LEU A 113 8.10 1.36 1.43
CA LEU A 113 7.63 0.39 0.43
C LEU A 113 8.17 0.74 -0.95
N LYS A 114 8.08 2.00 -1.33
CA LYS A 114 8.56 2.46 -2.64
C LYS A 114 10.06 2.31 -2.84
N MET A 115 10.83 2.29 -1.75
CA MET A 115 12.28 2.17 -1.81
C MET A 115 12.78 0.73 -1.71
N THR A 116 12.06 -0.14 -1.02
CA THR A 116 12.60 -1.44 -0.63
C THR A 116 11.89 -2.65 -1.23
N VAL A 117 10.62 -2.51 -1.60
CA VAL A 117 9.86 -3.64 -2.16
C VAL A 117 10.16 -3.77 -3.65
N PRO A 118 10.57 -4.98 -4.13
CA PRO A 118 10.97 -5.16 -5.52
C PRO A 118 9.77 -5.28 -6.46
N VAL A 119 9.07 -4.17 -6.62
CA VAL A 119 8.02 -3.96 -7.60
C VAL A 119 8.44 -2.78 -8.47
N TRP A 120 8.37 -2.93 -9.77
CA TRP A 120 8.83 -1.90 -10.69
C TRP A 120 7.84 -1.70 -11.84
N LYS A 121 7.94 -0.52 -12.46
CA LYS A 121 7.19 -0.21 -13.67
C LYS A 121 7.90 -0.86 -14.85
N LYS A 122 7.17 -1.65 -15.59
CA LYS A 122 7.69 -2.31 -16.78
C LYS A 122 7.51 -1.37 -17.97
N GLU A 123 8.55 -1.14 -18.71
CA GLU A 123 8.53 -0.29 -19.91
C GLU A 123 8.18 -1.07 -21.18
#